data_737ac08e1d26bbc1dd7feb215834445f
#
_entry.id   737ac08e1d26bbc1dd7feb215834445f
#
_cell.length_a   1.000
_cell.length_b   1.000
_cell.length_c   1.000
_cell.angle_alpha   90.00
_cell.angle_beta   90.00
_cell.angle_gamma   90.00
#
_symmetry.space_group_name_H-M   'P 1'
#
loop_
_entity.id
_entity.type
_entity.pdbx_description
1 polymer ?
#
loop_
_entity_poly.entity_id
_entity_poly.type
_entity_poly.pdbx_seq_one_letter_code
_entity_poly.pdbx_strand_id
1 'polypeptide(L)'
;VSALAVLATYYKFSYMTGPDSPFPWADMAGTLALVFGGAVGMEMWARWAHRALWHDFQPGWALHKSHHEPRIGPFEANDVYAVVNAVPAIALCLYGFLTPTMAGSLAFGAGLGITLFGIAYMFVHDGLVHK
;
A
#
# COMPACT_ATOMS: atom_id res chain seq x y z
N VAL A 1 10.62 1.08 6.64
CA VAL A 1 9.53 1.40 5.70
C VAL A 1 9.78 2.75 5.04
N SER A 2 9.94 3.87 5.79
CA SER A 2 10.15 5.21 5.22
C SER A 2 11.40 5.32 4.33
N ALA A 3 12.51 4.70 4.72
CA ALA A 3 13.74 4.67 3.90
C ALA A 3 13.51 3.97 2.56
N LEU A 4 12.73 2.87 2.55
CA LEU A 4 12.38 2.17 1.30
C LEU A 4 11.52 3.04 0.38
N ALA A 5 10.60 3.83 0.93
CA ALA A 5 9.79 4.78 0.16
C ALA A 5 10.67 5.83 -0.54
N VAL A 6 11.59 6.42 0.20
CA VAL A 6 12.52 7.44 -0.33
C VAL A 6 13.42 6.82 -1.41
N LEU A 7 14.01 5.65 -1.15
CA LEU A 7 14.89 4.97 -2.10
C LEU A 7 14.15 4.56 -3.37
N ALA A 8 12.96 3.96 -3.26
CA ALA A 8 12.16 3.55 -4.42
C ALA A 8 11.74 4.75 -5.27
N THR A 9 11.34 5.85 -4.63
CA THR A 9 10.95 7.08 -5.33
C THR A 9 12.16 7.73 -6.00
N TYR A 10 13.28 7.82 -5.31
CA TYR A 10 14.54 8.33 -5.88
C TYR A 10 14.97 7.50 -7.10
N TYR A 11 14.93 6.16 -6.99
CA TYR A 11 15.29 5.26 -8.08
C TYR A 11 14.39 5.45 -9.30
N LYS A 12 13.06 5.55 -9.09
CA LYS A 12 12.11 5.84 -10.17
C LYS A 12 12.50 7.11 -10.93
N PHE A 13 12.71 8.21 -10.22
CA PHE A 13 13.05 9.49 -10.87
C PHE A 13 14.43 9.48 -11.50
N SER A 14 15.42 8.84 -10.88
CA SER A 14 16.75 8.66 -11.46
C SER A 14 16.71 7.85 -12.76
N TYR A 15 15.90 6.80 -12.79
CA TYR A 15 15.74 5.96 -13.99
C TYR A 15 15.07 6.72 -15.15
N MET A 16 14.15 7.62 -14.85
CA MET A 16 13.38 8.37 -15.85
C MET A 16 14.05 9.67 -16.29
N THR A 17 14.98 10.20 -15.51
CA THR A 17 15.69 11.43 -15.82
C THR A 17 16.90 11.12 -16.69
N GLY A 18 16.96 11.71 -17.88
CA GLY A 18 18.12 11.57 -18.77
C GLY A 18 19.39 12.18 -18.14
N PRO A 19 20.59 11.73 -18.59
CA PRO A 19 21.86 12.14 -18.00
C PRO A 19 22.10 13.66 -18.06
N ASP A 20 21.53 14.33 -19.07
CA ASP A 20 21.70 15.78 -19.29
C ASP A 20 20.56 16.63 -18.69
N SER A 21 19.61 16.02 -17.98
CA SER A 21 18.46 16.71 -17.40
C SER A 21 18.65 16.88 -15.89
N PRO A 22 18.27 18.05 -15.34
CA PRO A 22 18.31 18.23 -13.89
C PRO A 22 17.34 17.28 -13.18
N PHE A 23 17.74 16.74 -12.04
CA PHE A 23 16.89 15.83 -11.26
C PHE A 23 15.63 16.58 -10.75
N PRO A 24 14.41 16.02 -10.95
CA PRO A 24 13.14 16.69 -10.65
C PRO A 24 12.79 16.59 -9.16
N TRP A 25 13.49 17.31 -8.31
CA TRP A 25 13.32 17.28 -6.85
C TRP A 25 11.90 17.65 -6.38
N ALA A 26 11.24 18.59 -7.07
CA ALA A 26 9.88 19.00 -6.73
C ALA A 26 8.86 17.87 -6.97
N ASP A 27 8.99 17.16 -8.10
CA ASP A 27 8.12 16.03 -8.43
C ASP A 27 8.35 14.85 -7.48
N MET A 28 9.62 14.61 -7.14
CA MET A 28 9.95 13.61 -6.12
C MET A 28 9.34 13.95 -4.77
N ALA A 29 9.43 15.19 -4.33
CA ALA A 29 8.84 15.64 -3.07
C ALA A 29 7.32 15.52 -3.08
N GLY A 30 6.65 15.90 -4.17
CA GLY A 30 5.20 15.73 -4.35
C GLY A 30 4.78 14.25 -4.34
N THR A 31 5.54 13.39 -5.00
CA THR A 31 5.29 11.94 -5.00
C THR A 31 5.45 11.35 -3.60
N LEU A 32 6.49 11.74 -2.85
CA LEU A 32 6.68 11.31 -1.46
C LEU A 32 5.56 11.81 -0.54
N ALA A 33 5.10 13.05 -0.72
CA ALA A 33 3.94 13.56 0.02
C ALA A 33 2.69 12.70 -0.22
N LEU A 34 2.47 12.24 -1.46
CA LEU A 34 1.38 11.33 -1.80
C LEU A 34 1.58 9.93 -1.21
N VAL A 35 2.81 9.41 -1.16
CA VAL A 35 3.12 8.14 -0.48
C VAL A 35 2.68 8.19 0.98
N PHE A 36 3.10 9.20 1.71
CA PHE A 36 2.75 9.33 3.13
C PHE A 36 1.28 9.69 3.36
N GLY A 37 0.71 10.57 2.52
CA GLY A 37 -0.72 10.89 2.52
C GLY A 37 -1.59 9.66 2.20
N GLY A 38 -1.14 8.82 1.27
CA GLY A 38 -1.76 7.55 0.94
C GLY A 38 -1.74 6.56 2.10
N ALA A 39 -0.63 6.47 2.83
CA ALA A 39 -0.55 5.62 4.02
C ALA A 39 -1.54 6.06 5.12
N VAL A 40 -1.67 7.37 5.36
CA VAL A 40 -2.68 7.93 6.30
C VAL A 40 -4.10 7.64 5.81
N GLY A 41 -4.37 7.84 4.52
CA GLY A 41 -5.67 7.54 3.91
C GLY A 41 -6.03 6.05 4.03
N MET A 42 -5.06 5.16 3.85
CA MET A 42 -5.24 3.72 4.04
C MET A 42 -5.53 3.34 5.49
N GLU A 43 -4.94 4.00 6.47
CA GLU A 43 -5.26 3.79 7.88
C GLU A 43 -6.74 4.15 8.17
N MET A 44 -7.20 5.29 7.65
CA MET A 44 -8.60 5.68 7.78
C MET A 44 -9.55 4.70 7.07
N TRP A 45 -9.20 4.30 5.85
CA TRP A 45 -9.94 3.30 5.08
C TRP A 45 -10.00 1.95 5.80
N ALA A 46 -8.86 1.45 6.30
CA ALA A 46 -8.77 0.18 6.98
C ALA A 46 -9.66 0.13 8.24
N ARG A 47 -9.65 1.20 9.05
CA ARG A 47 -10.52 1.30 10.23
C ARG A 47 -11.99 1.29 9.86
N TRP A 48 -12.37 2.07 8.84
CA TRP A 48 -13.76 2.10 8.39
C TRP A 48 -14.19 0.76 7.80
N ALA A 49 -13.40 0.17 6.89
CA ALA A 49 -13.70 -1.10 6.24
C ALA A 49 -13.77 -2.25 7.24
N HIS A 50 -12.86 -2.30 8.20
CA HIS A 50 -12.87 -3.29 9.27
C HIS A 50 -14.22 -3.32 10.00
N ARG A 51 -14.74 -2.15 10.39
CA ARG A 51 -16.02 -2.06 11.05
C ARG A 51 -17.19 -2.30 10.11
N ALA A 52 -17.30 -1.50 9.04
CA ALA A 52 -18.49 -1.45 8.19
C ALA A 52 -18.63 -2.65 7.25
N LEU A 53 -17.50 -3.14 6.70
CA LEU A 53 -17.52 -4.19 5.69
C LEU A 53 -17.19 -5.57 6.27
N TRP A 54 -16.35 -5.65 7.30
CA TRP A 54 -15.89 -6.93 7.82
C TRP A 54 -16.62 -7.36 9.09
N HIS A 55 -17.10 -6.45 9.92
CA HIS A 55 -17.90 -6.78 11.10
C HIS A 55 -19.39 -6.61 10.88
N ASP A 56 -19.84 -5.48 10.35
CA ASP A 56 -21.27 -5.16 10.27
C ASP A 56 -21.95 -5.76 9.03
N PHE A 57 -21.19 -6.14 7.99
CA PHE A 57 -21.70 -6.72 6.75
C PHE A 57 -21.43 -8.24 6.68
N GLN A 58 -22.49 -9.05 6.67
CA GLN A 58 -22.40 -10.52 6.80
C GLN A 58 -21.47 -11.24 5.82
N PRO A 59 -21.43 -10.91 4.51
CA PRO A 59 -20.47 -11.54 3.60
C PRO A 59 -19.02 -11.23 3.97
N GLY A 60 -18.73 -10.02 4.48
CA GLY A 60 -17.41 -9.65 4.97
C GLY A 60 -17.06 -10.41 6.25
N TRP A 61 -17.99 -10.48 7.19
CA TRP A 61 -17.80 -11.22 8.43
C TRP A 61 -17.52 -12.71 8.18
N ALA A 62 -18.17 -13.32 7.20
CA ALA A 62 -17.97 -14.76 6.87
C ALA A 62 -16.50 -15.09 6.55
N LEU A 63 -15.75 -14.13 6.00
CA LEU A 63 -14.32 -14.27 5.72
C LEU A 63 -13.47 -13.79 6.91
N HIS A 64 -13.87 -12.68 7.51
CA HIS A 64 -13.10 -12.01 8.55
C HIS A 64 -13.10 -12.75 9.89
N LYS A 65 -14.16 -13.47 10.21
CA LYS A 65 -14.27 -14.21 11.49
C LYS A 65 -13.12 -15.20 11.72
N SER A 66 -12.52 -15.74 10.65
CA SER A 66 -11.39 -16.65 10.77
C SER A 66 -10.19 -16.01 11.47
N HIS A 67 -10.07 -14.69 11.37
CA HIS A 67 -9.03 -13.90 12.01
C HIS A 67 -9.22 -13.76 13.54
N HIS A 68 -10.44 -13.94 14.03
CA HIS A 68 -10.79 -13.95 15.46
C HIS A 68 -10.76 -15.35 16.09
N GLU A 69 -10.48 -16.38 15.30
CA GLU A 69 -10.38 -17.78 15.74
C GLU A 69 -8.91 -18.19 15.86
N PRO A 70 -8.58 -19.19 16.68
CA PRO A 70 -7.21 -19.72 16.74
C PRO A 70 -6.72 -20.18 15.37
N ARG A 71 -5.56 -19.69 14.95
CA ARG A 71 -4.97 -20.01 13.65
C ARG A 71 -4.56 -21.48 13.57
N ILE A 72 -5.07 -22.21 12.57
CA ILE A 72 -4.82 -23.65 12.38
C ILE A 72 -3.77 -23.92 11.30
N GLY A 73 -3.35 -22.91 10.53
CA GLY A 73 -2.42 -23.09 9.40
C GLY A 73 -1.76 -21.81 8.96
N PRO A 74 -0.95 -21.88 7.88
CA PRO A 74 -0.28 -20.70 7.35
C PRO A 74 -1.21 -19.70 6.67
N PHE A 75 -2.41 -20.11 6.27
CA PHE A 75 -3.40 -19.32 5.57
C PHE A 75 -4.75 -19.35 6.25
N GLU A 76 -5.48 -18.26 6.19
CA GLU A 76 -6.85 -18.11 6.68
C GLU A 76 -7.74 -17.39 5.67
N ALA A 77 -9.07 -17.50 5.81
CA ALA A 77 -10.01 -16.88 4.86
C ALA A 77 -9.88 -15.36 4.81
N ASN A 78 -9.48 -14.74 5.92
CA ASN A 78 -9.22 -13.30 6.01
C ASN A 78 -8.07 -12.82 5.10
N ASP A 79 -7.13 -13.70 4.71
CA ASP A 79 -5.98 -13.33 3.86
C ASP A 79 -6.41 -12.83 2.46
N VAL A 80 -7.64 -13.15 2.02
CA VAL A 80 -8.21 -12.61 0.78
C VAL A 80 -8.21 -11.09 0.74
N TYR A 81 -8.39 -10.43 1.87
CA TYR A 81 -8.38 -8.96 1.93
C TYR A 81 -7.00 -8.36 1.66
N ALA A 82 -5.93 -9.05 2.06
CA ALA A 82 -4.57 -8.66 1.70
C ALA A 82 -4.35 -8.76 0.18
N VAL A 83 -4.83 -9.83 -0.46
CA VAL A 83 -4.75 -10.00 -1.92
C VAL A 83 -5.56 -8.94 -2.67
N VAL A 84 -6.79 -8.66 -2.23
CA VAL A 84 -7.65 -7.62 -2.82
C VAL A 84 -6.99 -6.24 -2.79
N ASN A 85 -6.26 -5.92 -1.72
CA ASN A 85 -5.52 -4.66 -1.62
C ASN A 85 -4.18 -4.68 -2.40
N ALA A 86 -3.51 -5.83 -2.47
CA ALA A 86 -2.22 -5.95 -3.15
C ALA A 86 -2.33 -5.78 -4.68
N VAL A 87 -3.38 -6.33 -5.31
CA VAL A 87 -3.54 -6.28 -6.77
C VAL A 87 -3.57 -4.84 -7.30
N PRO A 88 -4.44 -3.93 -6.83
CA PRO A 88 -4.44 -2.54 -7.30
C PRO A 88 -3.15 -1.80 -6.93
N ALA A 89 -2.55 -2.09 -5.77
CA ALA A 89 -1.29 -1.48 -5.36
C ALA A 89 -0.15 -1.83 -6.33
N ILE A 90 -0.02 -3.12 -6.69
CA ILE A 90 0.97 -3.59 -7.67
C ILE A 90 0.71 -2.96 -9.05
N ALA A 91 -0.55 -2.93 -9.49
CA ALA A 91 -0.91 -2.33 -10.78
C ALA A 91 -0.55 -0.83 -10.85
N LEU A 92 -0.85 -0.08 -9.79
CA LEU A 92 -0.49 1.34 -9.69
C LEU A 92 1.03 1.56 -9.65
N CYS A 93 1.76 0.75 -8.90
CA CYS A 93 3.23 0.82 -8.86
C CYS A 93 3.83 0.53 -10.23
N LEU A 94 3.37 -0.53 -10.90
CA LEU A 94 3.88 -0.94 -12.21
C LEU A 94 3.58 0.12 -13.27
N TYR A 95 2.31 0.54 -13.39
CA TYR A 95 1.92 1.60 -14.30
C TYR A 95 2.73 2.88 -14.04
N GLY A 96 2.77 3.28 -12.79
CA GLY A 96 3.45 4.50 -12.39
C GLY A 96 4.95 4.47 -12.60
N PHE A 97 5.59 3.31 -12.42
CA PHE A 97 7.02 3.16 -12.67
C PHE A 97 7.35 3.23 -14.17
N LEU A 98 6.50 2.65 -15.01
CA LEU A 98 6.73 2.60 -16.46
C LEU A 98 6.28 3.86 -17.21
N THR A 99 5.49 4.74 -16.58
CA THR A 99 4.89 5.90 -17.24
C THR A 99 5.61 7.19 -16.82
N PRO A 100 6.41 7.81 -17.72
CA PRO A 100 7.20 9.02 -17.41
C PRO A 100 6.35 10.30 -17.51
N THR A 101 5.22 10.35 -16.80
CA THR A 101 4.31 11.49 -16.77
C THR A 101 3.92 11.82 -15.34
N MET A 102 3.31 12.99 -15.11
CA MET A 102 2.75 13.35 -13.82
C MET A 102 1.74 12.30 -13.34
N ALA A 103 0.87 11.81 -14.22
CA ALA A 103 -0.09 10.75 -13.89
C ALA A 103 0.64 9.46 -13.43
N GLY A 104 1.73 9.08 -14.09
CA GLY A 104 2.57 7.97 -13.66
C GLY A 104 3.20 8.18 -12.29
N SER A 105 3.72 9.37 -12.03
CA SER A 105 4.30 9.71 -10.71
C SER A 105 3.26 9.67 -9.59
N LEU A 106 2.06 10.17 -9.82
CA LEU A 106 0.95 10.10 -8.86
C LEU A 106 0.49 8.66 -8.63
N ALA A 107 0.34 7.87 -9.69
CA ALA A 107 -0.01 6.45 -9.58
C ALA A 107 1.05 5.66 -8.79
N PHE A 108 2.34 5.90 -9.07
CA PHE A 108 3.44 5.30 -8.33
C PHE A 108 3.40 5.65 -6.85
N GLY A 109 3.22 6.94 -6.52
CA GLY A 109 3.10 7.40 -5.13
C GLY A 109 1.92 6.76 -4.40
N ALA A 110 0.75 6.70 -5.03
CA ALA A 110 -0.43 6.05 -4.47
C ALA A 110 -0.21 4.54 -4.25
N GLY A 111 0.27 3.82 -5.26
CA GLY A 111 0.54 2.39 -5.17
C GLY A 111 1.60 2.06 -4.11
N LEU A 112 2.67 2.84 -4.04
CA LEU A 112 3.72 2.68 -3.04
C LEU A 112 3.19 2.96 -1.62
N GLY A 113 2.36 3.99 -1.44
CA GLY A 113 1.74 4.30 -0.15
C GLY A 113 0.86 3.16 0.35
N ILE A 114 0.00 2.59 -0.50
CA ILE A 114 -0.84 1.43 -0.19
C ILE A 114 0.03 0.22 0.18
N THR A 115 1.07 -0.06 -0.59
CA THR A 115 1.99 -1.19 -0.36
C THR A 115 2.70 -1.07 0.98
N LEU A 116 3.27 0.10 1.28
CA LEU A 116 4.00 0.32 2.53
C LEU A 116 3.08 0.29 3.75
N PHE A 117 1.86 0.82 3.63
CA PHE A 117 0.84 0.67 4.66
C PHE A 117 0.52 -0.81 4.89
N GLY A 118 0.26 -1.58 3.83
CA GLY A 118 -0.06 -3.01 3.92
C GLY A 118 1.03 -3.81 4.62
N ILE A 119 2.30 -3.59 4.26
CA ILE A 119 3.45 -4.25 4.90
C ILE A 119 3.52 -3.88 6.38
N ALA A 120 3.40 -2.60 6.73
CA ALA A 120 3.45 -2.15 8.11
C ALA A 120 2.27 -2.68 8.92
N TYR A 121 1.06 -2.67 8.33
CA TYR A 121 -0.15 -3.18 8.95
C TYR A 121 -0.03 -4.68 9.27
N MET A 122 0.35 -5.50 8.29
CA MET A 122 0.53 -6.95 8.49
C MET A 122 1.59 -7.24 9.56
N PHE A 123 2.70 -6.50 9.56
CA PHE A 123 3.74 -6.69 10.57
C PHE A 123 3.25 -6.39 11.99
N VAL A 124 2.54 -5.29 12.18
CA VAL A 124 2.03 -4.89 13.50
C VAL A 124 0.83 -5.74 13.90
N HIS A 125 -0.16 -5.83 13.02
CA HIS A 125 -1.44 -6.47 13.34
C HIS A 125 -1.29 -7.98 13.47
N ASP A 126 -0.75 -8.66 12.46
CA ASP A 126 -0.65 -10.11 12.46
C ASP A 126 0.58 -10.59 13.22
N GLY A 127 1.69 -9.85 13.14
CA GLY A 127 2.95 -10.24 13.76
C GLY A 127 3.06 -9.94 15.25
N LEU A 128 2.42 -8.87 15.75
CA LEU A 128 2.57 -8.42 17.15
C LEU A 128 1.28 -8.53 17.96
N VAL A 129 0.11 -8.33 17.35
CA VAL A 129 -1.17 -8.32 18.07
C VAL A 129 -1.82 -9.69 18.11
N HIS A 130 -1.77 -10.45 17.01
CA HIS A 130 -2.39 -11.77 16.86
C HIS A 130 -1.39 -12.93 16.95
N LYS A 131 -0.36 -12.80 17.76
CA LYS A 131 0.58 -13.90 18.06
C LYS A 131 -0.04 -14.93 18.97
#